data_3d1a478d3519a78b79a0d83e0dd8af04
#
_entry.id   3d1a478d3519a78b79a0d83e0dd8af04
#
_cell.length_a   1.000
_cell.length_b   1.000
_cell.length_c   1.000
_cell.angle_alpha   90.00
_cell.angle_beta   90.00
_cell.angle_gamma   90.00
#
_symmetry.space_group_name_H-M   'P 1'
#
loop_
_entity.id
_entity.type
_entity.pdbx_description
1 polymer ?
#
loop_
_entity_poly.entity_id
_entity_poly.type
_entity_poly.pdbx_seq_one_letter_code
_entity_poly.pdbx_strand_id
1 'polypeptide(L)'
;MRLLAVLEGSELSVWRRRGLTLTQMRALYRINAGGAATCGEVSEHLHIQPSATTGLLSRLVQRGLVERGTRDGDRRVVEMRLTAAGRDAVGDVSEWRSGGLGRALDSMDDPELQSLAGIIEHLTGLLEAGEAESALRTRSEQ
;
A
#
# COMPACT_ATOMS: atom_id res chain seq x y z
N MET A 1 16.57 15.92 1.65
CA MET A 1 15.40 16.45 2.40
C MET A 1 14.29 17.02 1.51
N ARG A 2 14.57 17.67 0.34
CA ARG A 2 13.50 18.24 -0.51
C ARG A 2 12.63 17.21 -1.23
N LEU A 3 13.15 16.05 -1.61
CA LEU A 3 12.39 15.00 -2.31
C LEU A 3 11.32 14.37 -1.40
N LEU A 4 11.67 14.07 -0.15
CA LEU A 4 10.71 13.57 0.85
C LEU A 4 9.57 14.57 1.08
N ALA A 5 9.86 15.86 1.18
CA ALA A 5 8.84 16.90 1.36
C ALA A 5 7.90 17.01 0.13
N VAL A 6 8.41 16.77 -1.08
CA VAL A 6 7.60 16.75 -2.31
C VAL A 6 6.71 15.50 -2.37
N LEU A 7 7.24 14.34 -1.97
CA LEU A 7 6.48 13.08 -1.88
C LEU A 7 5.42 13.16 -0.77
N GLU A 8 5.77 13.69 0.40
CA GLU A 8 4.83 13.87 1.51
C GLU A 8 3.75 14.92 1.20
N GLY A 9 4.07 15.96 0.45
CA GLY A 9 3.13 17.07 0.17
C GLY A 9 2.00 16.70 -0.78
N SER A 10 2.21 15.78 -1.73
CA SER A 10 1.24 15.49 -2.78
C SER A 10 0.25 14.37 -2.40
N GLU A 11 0.71 13.29 -1.80
CA GLU A 11 -0.13 12.14 -1.49
C GLU A 11 -0.78 12.22 -0.10
N LEU A 12 -0.02 12.54 0.94
CA LEU A 12 -0.53 12.64 2.31
C LEU A 12 -1.62 13.71 2.46
N SER A 13 -1.58 14.78 1.66
CA SER A 13 -2.59 15.84 1.70
C SER A 13 -3.94 15.37 1.15
N VAL A 14 -3.96 14.53 0.11
CA VAL A 14 -5.18 13.97 -0.48
C VAL A 14 -5.84 12.99 0.49
N TRP A 15 -5.06 12.12 1.13
CA TRP A 15 -5.58 11.13 2.08
C TRP A 15 -6.05 11.73 3.39
N ARG A 16 -5.33 12.73 3.91
CA ARG A 16 -5.77 13.50 5.07
C ARG A 16 -7.10 14.20 4.84
N ARG A 17 -7.32 14.77 3.65
CA ARG A 17 -8.63 15.34 3.27
C ARG A 17 -9.75 14.31 3.27
N ARG A 18 -9.45 13.06 2.92
CA ARG A 18 -10.40 11.93 2.98
C ARG A 18 -10.50 11.29 4.38
N GLY A 19 -9.77 11.79 5.38
CA GLY A 19 -9.78 11.27 6.75
C GLY A 19 -9.25 9.84 6.85
N LEU A 20 -8.28 9.46 6.00
CA LEU A 20 -7.63 8.15 6.00
C LEU A 20 -6.27 8.23 6.69
N THR A 21 -5.98 7.24 7.53
CA THR A 21 -4.63 7.05 8.10
C THR A 21 -3.72 6.37 7.08
N LEU A 22 -2.41 6.50 7.25
CA LEU A 22 -1.43 5.81 6.42
C LEU A 22 -1.65 4.29 6.41
N THR A 23 -1.92 3.69 7.56
CA THR A 23 -2.18 2.25 7.69
C THR A 23 -3.43 1.82 6.92
N GLN A 24 -4.49 2.65 6.94
CA GLN A 24 -5.70 2.41 6.15
C GLN A 24 -5.42 2.49 4.66
N MET A 25 -4.63 3.45 4.23
CA MET A 25 -4.23 3.58 2.83
C MET A 25 -3.39 2.38 2.36
N ARG A 26 -2.40 1.96 3.15
CA ARG A 26 -1.60 0.77 2.83
C ARG A 26 -2.47 -0.49 2.70
N ALA A 27 -3.49 -0.66 3.55
CA ALA A 27 -4.45 -1.76 3.43
C ALA A 27 -5.25 -1.68 2.12
N LEU A 28 -5.76 -0.49 1.75
CA LEU A 28 -6.48 -0.29 0.50
C LEU A 28 -5.59 -0.57 -0.72
N TYR A 29 -4.33 -0.10 -0.71
CA TYR A 29 -3.37 -0.39 -1.78
C TYR A 29 -3.08 -1.88 -1.93
N ARG A 30 -2.90 -2.62 -0.81
CA ARG A 30 -2.70 -4.08 -0.85
C ARG A 30 -3.88 -4.80 -1.49
N ILE A 31 -5.11 -4.40 -1.12
CA ILE A 31 -6.33 -4.97 -1.69
C ILE A 31 -6.44 -4.63 -3.18
N ASN A 32 -6.13 -3.38 -3.56
CA ASN A 32 -6.18 -2.93 -4.96
C ASN A 32 -5.19 -3.68 -5.85
N ALA A 33 -3.96 -3.88 -5.40
CA ALA A 33 -2.90 -4.52 -6.17
C ALA A 33 -3.21 -5.98 -6.53
N GLY A 34 -3.93 -6.70 -5.65
CA GLY A 34 -4.34 -8.08 -5.88
C GLY A 34 -5.79 -8.25 -6.37
N GLY A 35 -6.55 -7.15 -6.55
CA GLY A 35 -7.99 -7.17 -6.83
C GLY A 35 -8.83 -7.63 -5.62
N ALA A 36 -8.27 -8.47 -4.76
CA ALA A 36 -8.81 -8.91 -3.48
C ALA A 36 -7.67 -9.31 -2.53
N ALA A 37 -7.93 -9.33 -1.23
CA ALA A 37 -6.99 -9.83 -0.23
C ALA A 37 -7.71 -10.40 0.99
N THR A 38 -7.17 -11.46 1.58
CA THR A 38 -7.61 -11.99 2.87
C THR A 38 -7.10 -11.12 4.02
N CYS A 39 -7.68 -11.27 5.21
CA CYS A 39 -7.19 -10.60 6.41
C CYS A 39 -5.72 -10.98 6.72
N GLY A 40 -5.33 -12.24 6.50
CA GLY A 40 -3.96 -12.72 6.67
C GLY A 40 -2.97 -12.02 5.74
N GLU A 41 -3.28 -11.94 4.45
CA GLU A 41 -2.43 -11.26 3.46
C GLU A 41 -2.27 -9.76 3.74
N VAL A 42 -3.33 -9.10 4.25
CA VAL A 42 -3.23 -7.69 4.68
C VAL A 42 -2.40 -7.56 5.95
N SER A 43 -2.56 -8.48 6.91
CA SER A 43 -1.81 -8.52 8.16
C SER A 43 -0.30 -8.65 7.90
N GLU A 44 0.07 -9.59 7.04
CA GLU A 44 1.45 -9.83 6.62
C GLU A 44 2.06 -8.61 5.92
N HIS A 45 1.35 -8.04 4.94
CA HIS A 45 1.82 -6.85 4.21
C HIS A 45 2.01 -5.62 5.12
N LEU A 46 1.16 -5.45 6.12
CA LEU A 46 1.24 -4.32 7.05
C LEU A 46 2.18 -4.56 8.22
N HIS A 47 2.66 -5.80 8.43
CA HIS A 47 3.44 -6.24 9.60
C HIS A 47 2.73 -5.91 10.93
N ILE A 48 1.42 -6.14 11.00
CA ILE A 48 0.61 -5.94 12.21
C ILE A 48 -0.14 -7.21 12.60
N GLN A 49 -0.57 -7.29 13.85
CA GLN A 49 -1.28 -8.45 14.37
C GLN A 49 -2.62 -8.67 13.66
N PRO A 50 -3.06 -9.93 13.42
CA PRO A 50 -4.33 -10.23 12.77
C PRO A 50 -5.55 -9.60 13.45
N SER A 51 -5.54 -9.48 14.77
CA SER A 51 -6.61 -8.81 15.53
C SER A 51 -6.72 -7.32 15.20
N ALA A 52 -5.57 -6.62 15.08
CA ALA A 52 -5.52 -5.22 14.67
C ALA A 52 -5.98 -5.05 13.22
N THR A 53 -5.58 -5.97 12.32
CA THR A 53 -6.00 -6.00 10.92
C THR A 53 -7.51 -6.20 10.80
N THR A 54 -8.10 -7.08 11.58
CA THR A 54 -9.57 -7.29 11.61
C THR A 54 -10.31 -6.00 11.98
N GLY A 55 -9.84 -5.29 13.01
CA GLY A 55 -10.40 -4.00 13.41
C GLY A 55 -10.22 -2.91 12.34
N LEU A 56 -9.06 -2.87 11.68
CA LEU A 56 -8.78 -1.97 10.57
C LEU A 56 -9.74 -2.21 9.40
N LEU A 57 -9.87 -3.46 8.94
CA LEU A 57 -10.72 -3.84 7.82
C LEU A 57 -12.20 -3.61 8.14
N SER A 58 -12.64 -3.89 9.37
CA SER A 58 -14.01 -3.61 9.81
C SER A 58 -14.35 -2.12 9.71
N ARG A 59 -13.43 -1.22 10.07
CA ARG A 59 -13.63 0.23 9.92
C ARG A 59 -13.69 0.64 8.44
N LEU A 60 -12.89 0.04 7.57
CA LEU A 60 -12.93 0.30 6.12
C LEU A 60 -14.24 -0.18 5.50
N VAL A 61 -14.78 -1.31 5.96
CA VAL A 61 -16.10 -1.81 5.57
C VAL A 61 -17.21 -0.87 6.04
N GLN A 62 -17.18 -0.42 7.31
CA GLN A 62 -18.15 0.55 7.84
C GLN A 62 -18.13 1.88 7.08
N ARG A 63 -16.98 2.29 6.56
CA ARG A 63 -16.83 3.47 5.72
C ARG A 63 -17.24 3.25 4.25
N GLY A 64 -17.65 2.05 3.90
CA GLY A 64 -18.05 1.70 2.53
C GLY A 64 -16.89 1.70 1.51
N LEU A 65 -15.63 1.62 1.97
CA LEU A 65 -14.45 1.60 1.10
C LEU A 65 -14.05 0.18 0.70
N VAL A 66 -14.41 -0.79 1.52
CA VAL A 66 -14.12 -2.22 1.34
C VAL A 66 -15.41 -3.00 1.54
N GLU A 67 -15.57 -4.05 0.79
CA GLU A 67 -16.64 -5.05 0.95
C GLU A 67 -16.05 -6.43 1.23
N ARG A 68 -16.82 -7.27 1.92
CA ARG A 68 -16.47 -8.66 2.15
C ARG A 68 -17.08 -9.52 1.07
N GLY A 69 -16.27 -10.38 0.49
CA GLY A 69 -16.69 -11.41 -0.45
C GLY A 69 -16.11 -12.76 -0.08
N THR A 70 -16.41 -13.76 -0.88
CA THR A 70 -15.79 -15.08 -0.81
C THR A 70 -14.92 -15.28 -2.05
N ARG A 71 -13.86 -16.07 -1.90
CA ARG A 71 -13.00 -16.44 -3.05
C ARG A 71 -13.78 -17.31 -4.03
N ASP A 72 -13.64 -17.01 -5.32
CA ASP A 72 -14.20 -17.84 -6.36
C ASP A 72 -13.61 -19.26 -6.27
N GLY A 73 -14.48 -20.26 -6.18
CA GLY A 73 -14.08 -21.66 -6.01
C GLY A 73 -13.89 -22.14 -4.55
N ASP A 74 -13.78 -21.24 -3.56
CA ASP A 74 -13.71 -21.60 -2.15
C ASP A 74 -14.46 -20.61 -1.25
N ARG A 75 -15.72 -20.92 -0.98
CA ARG A 75 -16.60 -20.10 -0.11
C ARG A 75 -16.18 -20.03 1.36
N ARG A 76 -15.18 -20.80 1.78
CA ARG A 76 -14.65 -20.74 3.15
C ARG A 76 -13.64 -19.61 3.33
N VAL A 77 -13.05 -19.13 2.23
CA VAL A 77 -12.09 -18.05 2.26
C VAL A 77 -12.80 -16.73 2.10
N VAL A 78 -12.76 -15.91 3.14
CA VAL A 78 -13.28 -14.53 3.12
C VAL A 78 -12.21 -13.59 2.58
N GLU A 79 -12.55 -12.86 1.55
CA GLU A 79 -11.70 -11.84 0.91
C GLU A 79 -12.30 -10.45 1.05
N MET A 80 -11.42 -9.46 1.11
CA MET A 80 -11.75 -8.05 1.06
C MET A 80 -11.54 -7.53 -0.35
N ARG A 81 -12.51 -6.80 -0.88
CA ARG A 81 -12.44 -6.14 -2.20
C ARG A 81 -12.73 -4.66 -2.04
N LEU A 82 -12.15 -3.83 -2.91
CA LEU A 82 -12.50 -2.42 -2.92
C LEU A 82 -13.88 -2.21 -3.53
N THR A 83 -14.68 -1.37 -2.89
CA THR A 83 -15.88 -0.78 -3.52
C THR A 83 -15.48 0.27 -4.56
N ALA A 84 -16.45 0.83 -5.31
CA ALA A 84 -16.19 1.99 -6.16
C ALA A 84 -15.58 3.15 -5.36
N ALA A 85 -16.16 3.47 -4.20
CA ALA A 85 -15.63 4.50 -3.30
C ALA A 85 -14.21 4.17 -2.77
N GLY A 86 -13.91 2.89 -2.54
CA GLY A 86 -12.56 2.44 -2.16
C GLY A 86 -11.55 2.64 -3.28
N ARG A 87 -11.92 2.34 -4.52
CA ARG A 87 -11.07 2.61 -5.70
C ARG A 87 -10.82 4.10 -5.88
N ASP A 88 -11.85 4.92 -5.76
CA ASP A 88 -11.71 6.38 -5.80
C ASP A 88 -10.83 6.93 -4.67
N ALA A 89 -10.86 6.28 -3.49
CA ALA A 89 -10.02 6.66 -2.37
C ALA A 89 -8.54 6.33 -2.58
N VAL A 90 -8.23 5.21 -3.23
CA VAL A 90 -6.87 4.83 -3.61
C VAL A 90 -6.31 5.78 -4.67
N GLY A 91 -7.20 6.43 -5.39
CA GLY A 91 -6.86 7.35 -6.47
C GLY A 91 -6.78 6.63 -7.82
N ASP A 92 -7.21 7.31 -8.84
CA ASP A 92 -6.94 6.89 -10.21
C ASP A 92 -5.44 7.08 -10.47
N VAL A 93 -4.82 6.15 -11.16
CA VAL A 93 -3.44 6.28 -11.65
C VAL A 93 -3.24 7.62 -12.40
N SER A 94 -4.30 8.17 -12.97
CA SER A 94 -4.31 9.48 -13.61
C SER A 94 -4.09 10.65 -12.63
N GLU A 95 -4.64 10.61 -11.40
CA GLU A 95 -4.38 11.63 -10.38
C GLU A 95 -2.92 11.60 -9.88
N TRP A 96 -2.36 10.40 -9.75
CA TRP A 96 -0.95 10.23 -9.42
C TRP A 96 -0.03 10.75 -10.54
N ARG A 97 -0.34 10.43 -11.81
CA ARG A 97 0.39 10.94 -12.98
C ARG A 97 0.28 12.46 -13.13
N SER A 98 -0.84 13.05 -12.78
CA SER A 98 -1.01 14.51 -12.79
C SER A 98 -0.35 15.19 -11.58
N GLY A 99 0.08 14.45 -10.57
CA GLY A 99 0.87 14.94 -9.44
C GLY A 99 2.29 15.35 -9.84
N GLY A 100 3.00 16.02 -8.93
CA GLY A 100 4.35 16.49 -9.16
C GLY A 100 5.34 15.38 -9.54
N LEU A 101 5.25 14.23 -8.89
CA LEU A 101 6.10 13.07 -9.18
C LEU A 101 5.78 12.46 -10.56
N GLY A 102 4.49 12.29 -10.90
CA GLY A 102 4.09 11.76 -12.20
C GLY A 102 4.60 12.63 -13.35
N ARG A 103 4.41 13.95 -13.26
CA ARG A 103 4.97 14.89 -14.26
C ARG A 103 6.49 14.86 -14.34
N ALA A 104 7.18 14.69 -13.21
CA ALA A 104 8.63 14.55 -13.20
C ALA A 104 9.07 13.27 -13.93
N LEU A 105 8.40 12.14 -13.68
CA LEU A 105 8.68 10.88 -14.38
C LEU A 105 8.35 10.96 -15.89
N ASP A 106 7.25 11.60 -16.26
CA ASP A 106 6.88 11.81 -17.67
C ASP A 106 7.87 12.74 -18.42
N SER A 107 8.65 13.55 -17.69
CA SER A 107 9.69 14.42 -18.27
C SER A 107 11.07 13.77 -18.39
N MET A 108 11.24 12.55 -17.82
CA MET A 108 12.50 11.80 -17.88
C MET A 108 12.60 11.02 -19.19
N ASP A 109 13.80 10.90 -19.71
CA ASP A 109 14.08 10.02 -20.86
C ASP A 109 14.22 8.53 -20.41
N ASP A 110 14.25 7.62 -21.39
CA ASP A 110 14.34 6.18 -21.12
C ASP A 110 15.59 5.79 -20.29
N PRO A 111 16.81 6.33 -20.55
CA PRO A 111 17.98 6.08 -19.73
C PRO A 111 17.83 6.55 -18.28
N GLU A 112 17.23 7.70 -18.06
CA GLU A 112 16.96 8.25 -16.71
C GLU A 112 15.95 7.38 -15.95
N LEU A 113 14.89 6.93 -16.61
CA LEU A 113 13.89 6.01 -16.03
C LEU A 113 14.52 4.66 -15.67
N GLN A 114 15.39 4.09 -16.53
CA GLN A 114 16.10 2.85 -16.23
C GLN A 114 17.05 3.00 -15.05
N SER A 115 17.77 4.13 -14.96
CA SER A 115 18.64 4.41 -13.83
C SER A 115 17.86 4.54 -12.52
N LEU A 116 16.72 5.23 -12.56
CA LEU A 116 15.83 5.37 -11.41
C LEU A 116 15.27 4.00 -10.95
N ALA A 117 14.81 3.17 -11.90
CA ALA A 117 14.32 1.83 -11.61
C ALA A 117 15.41 0.97 -10.94
N GLY A 118 16.63 0.98 -11.45
CA GLY A 118 17.75 0.25 -10.86
C GLY A 118 18.11 0.72 -9.44
N ILE A 119 18.04 2.03 -9.18
CA ILE A 119 18.24 2.56 -7.81
C ILE A 119 17.13 2.10 -6.88
N ILE A 120 15.88 2.11 -7.32
CA ILE A 120 14.72 1.66 -6.51
C ILE A 120 14.85 0.17 -6.20
N GLU A 121 15.17 -0.67 -7.18
CA GLU A 121 15.38 -2.10 -6.99
C GLU A 121 16.52 -2.37 -6.00
N HIS A 122 17.65 -1.66 -6.13
CA HIS A 122 18.76 -1.79 -5.21
C HIS A 122 18.38 -1.40 -3.77
N LEU A 123 17.68 -0.29 -3.60
CA LEU A 123 17.19 0.17 -2.29
C LEU A 123 16.20 -0.83 -1.68
N THR A 124 15.28 -1.37 -2.48
CA THR A 124 14.33 -2.38 -2.03
C THR A 124 15.05 -3.63 -1.54
N GLY A 125 16.03 -4.13 -2.29
CA GLY A 125 16.85 -5.27 -1.87
C GLY A 125 17.64 -5.03 -0.57
N LEU A 126 18.18 -3.82 -0.37
CA LEU A 126 18.87 -3.46 0.88
C LEU A 126 17.91 -3.41 2.08
N LEU A 127 16.69 -2.90 1.88
CA LEU A 127 15.68 -2.84 2.94
C LEU A 127 15.20 -4.25 3.33
N GLU A 128 14.92 -5.11 2.35
CA GLU A 128 14.53 -6.51 2.58
C GLU A 128 15.63 -7.30 3.30
N ALA A 129 16.91 -7.11 2.91
CA ALA A 129 18.04 -7.73 3.59
C ALA A 129 18.19 -7.25 5.03
N GLY A 130 18.00 -5.95 5.29
CA GLY A 130 18.04 -5.36 6.64
C GLY A 130 16.91 -5.86 7.54
N GLU A 131 15.72 -6.04 7.01
CA GLU A 131 14.58 -6.60 7.75
C GLU A 131 14.81 -8.08 8.11
N ALA A 132 15.36 -8.87 7.17
CA ALA A 132 15.72 -10.26 7.41
C ALA A 132 16.78 -10.42 8.50
N GLU A 133 17.81 -9.55 8.50
CA GLU A 133 18.86 -9.56 9.52
C GLU A 133 18.33 -9.13 10.90
N SER A 134 17.43 -8.15 10.94
CA SER A 134 16.75 -7.72 12.16
C SER A 134 15.88 -8.82 12.76
N ALA A 135 15.11 -9.54 11.91
CA ALA A 135 14.28 -10.66 12.34
C ALA A 135 15.09 -11.84 12.90
N LEU A 136 16.28 -12.11 12.33
CA LEU A 136 17.20 -13.14 12.84
C LEU A 136 17.78 -12.78 14.21
N ARG A 137 18.15 -11.52 14.45
CA ARG A 137 18.65 -11.04 15.75
C ARG A 137 17.61 -11.19 16.86
N THR A 138 16.36 -10.82 16.57
CA THR A 138 15.25 -10.93 17.54
C THR A 138 14.96 -12.40 17.92
N ARG A 139 15.20 -13.36 17.02
CA ARG A 139 15.05 -14.79 17.29
C ARG A 139 16.20 -15.38 18.12
N SER A 140 17.38 -14.78 18.07
CA SER A 140 18.56 -15.27 18.82
C SER A 140 18.58 -14.82 20.28
N GLU A 141 17.76 -13.85 20.64
CA GLU A 141 17.65 -13.27 21.98
C GLU A 141 16.50 -13.85 22.83
N GLN A 142 15.75 -14.84 22.28
CA GLN A 142 14.69 -15.60 22.98
C GLN A 142 15.12 -17.03 23.26
#